data_6afe3bc0debd0b6033e0f6fe9f8e0306
#
_entry.id   6afe3bc0debd0b6033e0f6fe9f8e0306
#
_cell.length_a   1.000
_cell.length_b   1.000
_cell.length_c   1.000
_cell.angle_alpha   90.00
_cell.angle_beta   90.00
_cell.angle_gamma   90.00
#
_symmetry.space_group_name_H-M   'P 1'
#
loop_
_entity.id
_entity.type
_entity.pdbx_description
1 polymer ?
#
loop_
_entity_poly.entity_id
_entity_poly.type
_entity_poly.pdbx_seq_one_letter_code
_entity_poly.pdbx_strand_id
1 'polypeptide(L)'
;MSGPKRFFVEKIEEETLLSGEEFEHAKNVLRLSVGDEVVLLDNSGKEYSAVIAAAEKRCMKLHVIGENAGDREATADVALLFGYLKNADKNEFIVQKAVELGVKKIVAFSSEYSSAYMNENKLERLNKVSREATKQCLRSVAPRVIYCGDFSSALKEANGYENKLFACEFAKDSEAELSALKGSCALIVGSEGGFSEKEAALAKENGF
;
A
#
# COMPACT_ATOMS: atom_id res chain seq x y z
N MET A 1 -21.12 15.23 -7.50
CA MET A 1 -20.86 15.47 -6.07
C MET A 1 -19.75 14.52 -5.65
N SER A 2 -18.66 15.01 -5.06
CA SER A 2 -17.63 14.13 -4.50
C SER A 2 -18.22 13.43 -3.28
N GLY A 3 -18.05 12.10 -3.17
CA GLY A 3 -18.50 11.33 -2.00
C GLY A 3 -17.86 11.81 -0.69
N PRO A 4 -18.29 11.26 0.46
CA PRO A 4 -17.76 11.64 1.76
C PRO A 4 -16.25 11.44 1.83
N LYS A 5 -15.57 12.32 2.55
CA LYS A 5 -14.11 12.29 2.72
C LYS A 5 -13.72 11.14 3.64
N ARG A 6 -12.56 10.55 3.39
CA ARG A 6 -12.07 9.32 4.05
C ARG A 6 -10.84 9.63 4.91
N PHE A 7 -10.81 9.09 6.12
CA PHE A 7 -9.72 9.31 7.07
C PHE A 7 -9.32 8.01 7.75
N PHE A 8 -8.03 7.81 7.94
CA PHE A 8 -7.53 6.72 8.76
C PHE A 8 -7.47 7.12 10.23
N VAL A 9 -7.96 6.24 11.09
CA VAL A 9 -7.89 6.39 12.56
C VAL A 9 -7.30 5.11 13.18
N GLU A 10 -6.70 5.23 14.35
CA GLU A 10 -6.10 4.07 15.02
C GLU A 10 -7.14 3.13 15.60
N LYS A 11 -8.26 3.66 16.07
CA LYS A 11 -9.32 2.90 16.72
C LYS A 11 -10.68 3.51 16.43
N ILE A 12 -11.65 2.66 16.18
CA ILE A 12 -13.05 3.04 16.04
C ILE A 12 -13.76 2.84 17.37
N GLU A 13 -14.40 3.90 17.84
CA GLU A 13 -15.27 3.93 19.02
C GLU A 13 -16.53 4.73 18.67
N GLU A 14 -17.58 4.67 19.51
CA GLU A 14 -18.81 5.44 19.31
C GLU A 14 -18.50 6.95 19.16
N GLU A 15 -17.56 7.45 19.97
CA GLU A 15 -16.94 8.76 19.81
C GLU A 15 -15.47 8.59 19.43
N THR A 16 -15.14 8.73 18.16
CA THR A 16 -13.80 8.60 17.63
C THR A 16 -13.12 9.97 17.51
N LEU A 17 -11.82 10.04 17.82
CA LEU A 17 -11.03 11.27 17.69
C LEU A 17 -10.23 11.25 16.38
N LEU A 18 -10.40 12.31 15.58
CA LEU A 18 -9.53 12.62 14.46
C LEU A 18 -8.49 13.64 14.90
N SER A 19 -7.22 13.26 14.90
CA SER A 19 -6.10 14.07 15.37
C SER A 19 -4.90 14.02 14.42
N GLY A 20 -3.84 14.76 14.74
CA GLY A 20 -2.60 14.75 13.97
C GLY A 20 -2.78 15.21 12.51
N GLU A 21 -2.08 14.56 11.59
CA GLU A 21 -2.10 14.94 10.16
C GLU A 21 -3.49 14.83 9.53
N GLU A 22 -4.28 13.83 9.89
CA GLU A 22 -5.63 13.65 9.35
C GLU A 22 -6.55 14.78 9.80
N PHE A 23 -6.41 15.26 11.04
CA PHE A 23 -7.12 16.45 11.52
C PHE A 23 -6.70 17.71 10.76
N GLU A 24 -5.39 17.93 10.59
CA GLU A 24 -4.89 19.09 9.83
C GLU A 24 -5.40 19.07 8.38
N HIS A 25 -5.44 17.90 7.76
CA HIS A 25 -5.98 17.71 6.41
C HIS A 25 -7.48 18.01 6.38
N ALA A 26 -8.26 17.48 7.31
CA ALA A 26 -9.72 17.71 7.40
C ALA A 26 -10.03 19.20 7.56
N LYS A 27 -9.33 19.88 8.48
CA LYS A 27 -9.58 21.26 8.85
C LYS A 27 -9.07 22.28 7.83
N ASN A 28 -7.79 22.16 7.45
CA ASN A 28 -7.09 23.20 6.70
C ASN A 28 -7.18 23.01 5.19
N VAL A 29 -7.22 21.76 4.72
CA VAL A 29 -7.28 21.45 3.28
C VAL A 29 -8.72 21.26 2.83
N LEU A 30 -9.46 20.38 3.50
CA LEU A 30 -10.83 20.05 3.12
C LEU A 30 -11.87 21.00 3.73
N ARG A 31 -11.51 21.78 4.77
CA ARG A 31 -12.34 22.78 5.44
C ARG A 31 -13.64 22.20 5.99
N LEU A 32 -13.55 20.99 6.54
CA LEU A 32 -14.69 20.31 7.14
C LEU A 32 -15.12 20.99 8.44
N SER A 33 -16.41 20.91 8.73
CA SER A 33 -17.08 21.57 9.83
C SER A 33 -17.98 20.60 10.59
N VAL A 34 -18.45 21.01 11.77
CA VAL A 34 -19.45 20.24 12.53
C VAL A 34 -20.69 19.99 11.67
N GLY A 35 -21.14 18.75 11.64
CA GLY A 35 -22.26 18.28 10.84
C GLY A 35 -21.87 17.64 9.51
N ASP A 36 -20.60 17.78 9.06
CA ASP A 36 -20.15 17.12 7.85
C ASP A 36 -20.01 15.61 8.07
N GLU A 37 -20.38 14.84 7.05
CA GLU A 37 -20.25 13.37 7.02
C GLU A 37 -18.88 12.97 6.46
N VAL A 38 -18.27 11.97 7.08
CA VAL A 38 -17.00 11.39 6.69
C VAL A 38 -17.04 9.86 6.79
N VAL A 39 -16.07 9.21 6.19
CA VAL A 39 -15.83 7.76 6.35
C VAL A 39 -14.52 7.56 7.10
N LEU A 40 -14.58 6.75 8.15
CA LEU A 40 -13.40 6.34 8.92
C LEU A 40 -12.95 4.94 8.53
N LEU A 41 -11.64 4.74 8.54
CA LEU A 41 -10.94 3.51 8.18
C LEU A 41 -9.94 3.16 9.29
N ASP A 42 -9.89 1.88 9.66
CA ASP A 42 -8.95 1.35 10.67
C ASP A 42 -8.11 0.18 10.16
N ASN A 43 -8.08 -0.02 8.84
CA ASN A 43 -7.45 -1.16 8.16
C ASN A 43 -8.09 -2.54 8.46
N SER A 44 -9.25 -2.61 9.09
CA SER A 44 -9.96 -3.88 9.31
C SER A 44 -10.64 -4.44 8.06
N GLY A 45 -10.71 -3.65 6.98
CA GLY A 45 -11.51 -3.94 5.81
C GLY A 45 -12.96 -3.44 5.90
N LYS A 46 -13.31 -2.80 7.01
CA LYS A 46 -14.60 -2.15 7.22
C LYS A 46 -14.51 -0.65 6.97
N GLU A 47 -15.66 -0.05 6.73
CA GLU A 47 -15.85 1.38 6.57
C GLU A 47 -16.87 1.87 7.59
N TYR A 48 -16.57 2.96 8.27
CA TYR A 48 -17.44 3.51 9.29
C TYR A 48 -17.91 4.90 8.88
N SER A 49 -19.21 5.05 8.69
CA SER A 49 -19.82 6.36 8.48
C SER A 49 -19.84 7.12 9.78
N ALA A 50 -19.41 8.37 9.77
CA ALA A 50 -19.38 9.22 10.97
C ALA A 50 -19.73 10.66 10.63
N VAL A 51 -20.19 11.39 11.64
CA VAL A 51 -20.50 12.83 11.57
C VAL A 51 -19.55 13.58 12.51
N ILE A 52 -19.03 14.71 12.07
CA ILE A 52 -18.24 15.61 12.92
C ILE A 52 -19.16 16.23 13.98
N ALA A 53 -19.04 15.78 15.22
CA ALA A 53 -19.84 16.25 16.35
C ALA A 53 -19.27 17.52 16.98
N ALA A 54 -17.94 17.66 17.04
CA ALA A 54 -17.28 18.85 17.55
C ALA A 54 -15.93 19.08 16.89
N ALA A 55 -15.53 20.34 16.72
CA ALA A 55 -14.22 20.74 16.24
C ALA A 55 -13.48 21.49 17.35
N GLU A 56 -12.40 20.92 17.83
CA GLU A 56 -11.55 21.48 18.87
C GLU A 56 -10.27 22.09 18.27
N LYS A 57 -9.38 22.59 19.13
CA LYS A 57 -8.16 23.26 18.66
C LYS A 57 -7.20 22.31 17.91
N ARG A 58 -7.12 21.02 18.34
CA ARG A 58 -6.16 20.03 17.82
C ARG A 58 -6.77 18.70 17.43
N CYS A 59 -8.09 18.59 17.46
CA CYS A 59 -8.79 17.38 17.05
C CYS A 59 -10.23 17.68 16.65
N MET A 60 -10.86 16.73 15.99
CA MET A 60 -12.31 16.68 15.80
C MET A 60 -12.86 15.43 16.50
N LYS A 61 -14.03 15.59 17.15
CA LYS A 61 -14.80 14.47 17.70
C LYS A 61 -15.79 14.04 16.64
N LEU A 62 -15.81 12.75 16.38
CA LEU A 62 -16.61 12.11 15.35
C LEU A 62 -17.55 11.12 16.02
N HIS A 63 -18.85 11.24 15.75
CA HIS A 63 -19.84 10.26 16.18
C HIS A 63 -20.05 9.25 15.06
N VAL A 64 -19.79 7.97 15.34
CA VAL A 64 -19.98 6.87 14.38
C VAL A 64 -21.46 6.55 14.27
N ILE A 65 -21.99 6.62 13.05
CA ILE A 65 -23.42 6.43 12.77
C ILE A 65 -23.73 5.12 12.01
N GLY A 66 -22.72 4.43 11.53
CA GLY A 66 -22.91 3.17 10.80
C GLY A 66 -21.61 2.46 10.46
N GLU A 67 -21.71 1.15 10.25
CA GLU A 67 -20.64 0.29 9.79
C GLU A 67 -21.05 -0.39 8.49
N ASN A 68 -20.17 -0.43 7.50
CA ASN A 68 -20.37 -1.11 6.22
C ASN A 68 -19.17 -2.02 5.93
N ALA A 69 -19.38 -3.10 5.23
CA ALA A 69 -18.27 -3.86 4.67
C ALA A 69 -17.62 -3.05 3.54
N GLY A 70 -16.30 -3.01 3.51
CA GLY A 70 -15.57 -2.47 2.37
C GLY A 70 -15.74 -3.41 1.16
N ASP A 71 -16.30 -2.91 0.08
CA ASP A 71 -16.66 -3.70 -1.11
C ASP A 71 -15.64 -3.58 -2.26
N ARG A 72 -14.57 -2.80 -2.07
CA ARG A 72 -13.62 -2.44 -3.13
C ARG A 72 -12.25 -3.10 -2.99
N GLU A 73 -12.12 -4.06 -2.09
CA GLU A 73 -10.88 -4.84 -2.00
C GLU A 73 -10.82 -5.87 -3.13
N ALA A 74 -9.64 -5.96 -3.77
CA ALA A 74 -9.41 -6.99 -4.78
C ALA A 74 -9.52 -8.40 -4.18
N THR A 75 -10.19 -9.31 -4.89
CA THR A 75 -10.28 -10.71 -4.47
C THR A 75 -8.95 -11.44 -4.63
N ALA A 76 -8.14 -11.06 -5.64
CA ALA A 76 -6.81 -11.62 -5.85
C ALA A 76 -5.86 -11.23 -4.72
N ASP A 77 -5.06 -12.20 -4.26
CA ASP A 77 -3.99 -11.99 -3.29
C ASP A 77 -2.67 -11.78 -4.02
N VAL A 78 -2.28 -10.52 -4.20
CA VAL A 78 -1.07 -10.13 -4.94
C VAL A 78 -0.10 -9.39 -4.04
N ALA A 79 1.17 -9.84 -4.04
CA ALA A 79 2.30 -9.12 -3.48
C ALA A 79 3.16 -8.52 -4.59
N LEU A 80 3.55 -7.27 -4.45
CA LEU A 80 4.56 -6.61 -5.26
C LEU A 80 5.85 -6.46 -4.45
N LEU A 81 6.93 -7.04 -4.95
CA LEU A 81 8.28 -6.85 -4.43
C LEU A 81 9.08 -6.06 -5.47
N PHE A 82 9.60 -4.89 -5.10
CA PHE A 82 10.29 -4.04 -6.07
C PHE A 82 11.65 -3.57 -5.56
N GLY A 83 12.63 -3.56 -6.45
CA GLY A 83 13.93 -2.94 -6.20
C GLY A 83 13.78 -1.45 -5.98
N TYR A 84 14.23 -0.94 -4.82
CA TYR A 84 14.09 0.47 -4.48
C TYR A 84 14.90 1.35 -5.43
N LEU A 85 14.21 2.32 -6.06
CA LEU A 85 14.76 3.19 -7.10
C LEU A 85 15.43 4.43 -6.51
N LYS A 86 16.40 4.99 -7.25
CA LYS A 86 17.06 6.25 -6.88
C LYS A 86 16.10 7.44 -6.88
N ASN A 87 15.17 7.48 -7.81
CA ASN A 87 14.18 8.56 -7.92
C ASN A 87 13.02 8.32 -6.95
N ALA A 88 12.84 9.26 -6.01
CA ALA A 88 11.78 9.19 -5.00
C ALA A 88 10.37 9.18 -5.63
N ASP A 89 10.12 10.03 -6.63
CA ASP A 89 8.80 10.15 -7.27
C ASP A 89 8.40 8.84 -7.97
N LYS A 90 9.37 8.11 -8.53
CA LYS A 90 9.09 6.79 -9.14
C LYS A 90 8.70 5.75 -8.10
N ASN A 91 9.34 5.75 -6.92
CA ASN A 91 8.95 4.86 -5.83
C ASN A 91 7.53 5.18 -5.33
N GLU A 92 7.21 6.47 -5.17
CA GLU A 92 5.86 6.91 -4.80
C GLU A 92 4.83 6.49 -5.86
N PHE A 93 5.16 6.64 -7.14
CA PHE A 93 4.30 6.21 -8.26
C PHE A 93 4.06 4.69 -8.24
N ILE A 94 5.11 3.88 -8.01
CA ILE A 94 4.98 2.42 -7.90
C ILE A 94 4.01 2.06 -6.77
N VAL A 95 4.19 2.63 -5.58
CA VAL A 95 3.32 2.37 -4.42
C VAL A 95 1.90 2.81 -4.72
N GLN A 96 1.70 4.02 -5.24
CA GLN A 96 0.38 4.54 -5.61
C GLN A 96 -0.33 3.59 -6.57
N LYS A 97 0.33 3.19 -7.66
CA LYS A 97 -0.29 2.32 -8.68
C LYS A 97 -0.51 0.89 -8.17
N ALA A 98 0.39 0.36 -7.35
CA ALA A 98 0.17 -0.93 -6.70
C ALA A 98 -1.09 -0.93 -5.83
N VAL A 99 -1.31 0.13 -5.05
CA VAL A 99 -2.53 0.29 -4.26
C VAL A 99 -3.77 0.38 -5.14
N GLU A 100 -3.75 1.24 -6.16
CA GLU A 100 -4.87 1.42 -7.10
C GLU A 100 -5.24 0.11 -7.83
N LEU A 101 -4.25 -0.75 -8.13
CA LEU A 101 -4.43 -2.05 -8.77
C LEU A 101 -4.84 -3.17 -7.80
N GLY A 102 -4.97 -2.89 -6.51
CA GLY A 102 -5.46 -3.86 -5.53
C GLY A 102 -4.38 -4.75 -4.91
N VAL A 103 -3.10 -4.44 -5.07
CA VAL A 103 -2.01 -5.16 -4.40
C VAL A 103 -2.22 -5.12 -2.87
N LYS A 104 -2.02 -6.28 -2.20
CA LYS A 104 -2.24 -6.42 -0.75
C LYS A 104 -0.97 -6.32 0.07
N LYS A 105 0.18 -6.63 -0.52
CA LYS A 105 1.48 -6.56 0.15
C LYS A 105 2.50 -5.86 -0.76
N ILE A 106 3.22 -4.87 -0.23
CA ILE A 106 4.22 -4.10 -0.97
C ILE A 106 5.54 -4.20 -0.22
N VAL A 107 6.57 -4.73 -0.88
CA VAL A 107 7.90 -4.94 -0.31
C VAL A 107 8.94 -4.22 -1.16
N ALA A 108 9.68 -3.31 -0.57
CA ALA A 108 10.85 -2.71 -1.19
C ALA A 108 12.12 -3.43 -0.74
N PHE A 109 13.08 -3.61 -1.64
CA PHE A 109 14.39 -4.21 -1.33
C PHE A 109 15.51 -3.50 -2.09
N SER A 110 16.76 -3.77 -1.71
CA SER A 110 17.93 -3.38 -2.48
C SER A 110 18.49 -4.60 -3.22
N SER A 111 18.65 -4.50 -4.54
CA SER A 111 19.35 -5.46 -5.37
C SER A 111 20.85 -5.16 -5.42
N GLU A 112 21.65 -6.07 -5.96
CA GLU A 112 23.12 -5.90 -6.07
C GLU A 112 23.51 -4.61 -6.81
N TYR A 113 22.73 -4.23 -7.82
CA TYR A 113 22.95 -3.01 -8.61
C TYR A 113 22.15 -1.78 -8.12
N SER A 114 21.51 -1.87 -6.95
CA SER A 114 20.82 -0.72 -6.37
C SER A 114 21.80 0.35 -5.91
N SER A 115 21.63 1.58 -6.39
CA SER A 115 22.42 2.74 -5.98
C SER A 115 21.72 3.62 -4.94
N ALA A 116 20.56 3.19 -4.46
CA ALA A 116 19.73 3.96 -3.55
C ALA A 116 19.62 3.28 -2.17
N TYR A 117 19.55 4.11 -1.14
CA TYR A 117 19.40 3.65 0.24
C TYR A 117 18.02 4.02 0.79
N MET A 118 17.37 3.04 1.41
CA MET A 118 16.15 3.25 2.20
C MET A 118 16.54 3.75 3.60
N ASN A 119 15.71 4.61 4.17
CA ASN A 119 15.73 4.98 5.58
C ASN A 119 14.30 5.11 6.10
N GLU A 120 14.14 5.30 7.40
CA GLU A 120 12.82 5.39 8.04
C GLU A 120 11.94 6.49 7.44
N ASN A 121 12.46 7.69 7.23
CA ASN A 121 11.70 8.81 6.68
C ASN A 121 11.16 8.50 5.27
N LYS A 122 11.97 7.83 4.43
CA LYS A 122 11.56 7.42 3.08
C LYS A 122 10.49 6.33 3.14
N LEU A 123 10.65 5.36 4.04
CA LEU A 123 9.67 4.29 4.23
C LEU A 123 8.35 4.85 4.77
N GLU A 124 8.40 5.77 5.72
CA GLU A 124 7.22 6.47 6.24
C GLU A 124 6.51 7.26 5.15
N ARG A 125 7.26 7.95 4.28
CA ARG A 125 6.72 8.65 3.11
C ARG A 125 5.97 7.71 2.17
N LEU A 126 6.52 6.52 1.87
CA LEU A 126 5.85 5.52 1.03
C LEU A 126 4.57 4.98 1.69
N ASN A 127 4.57 4.77 3.01
CA ASN A 127 3.38 4.37 3.74
C ASN A 127 2.30 5.47 3.73
N LYS A 128 2.70 6.74 3.78
CA LYS A 128 1.77 7.87 3.60
C LYS A 128 1.15 7.87 2.21
N VAL A 129 1.94 7.66 1.15
CA VAL A 129 1.45 7.52 -0.22
C VAL A 129 0.46 6.35 -0.34
N SER A 130 0.74 5.22 0.29
CA SER A 130 -0.18 4.07 0.32
C SER A 130 -1.55 4.44 0.93
N ARG A 131 -1.56 5.14 2.08
CA ARG A 131 -2.81 5.59 2.72
C ARG A 131 -3.59 6.59 1.84
N GLU A 132 -2.91 7.57 1.25
CA GLU A 132 -3.56 8.54 0.37
C GLU A 132 -4.16 7.88 -0.87
N ALA A 133 -3.41 6.98 -1.51
CA ALA A 133 -3.90 6.20 -2.65
C ALA A 133 -5.14 5.35 -2.27
N THR A 134 -5.11 4.71 -1.10
CA THR A 134 -6.22 3.91 -0.57
C THR A 134 -7.49 4.77 -0.41
N LYS A 135 -7.37 5.96 0.19
CA LYS A 135 -8.49 6.89 0.33
C LYS A 135 -9.04 7.32 -1.03
N GLN A 136 -8.16 7.58 -2.00
CA GLN A 136 -8.53 8.07 -3.32
C GLN A 136 -9.21 6.99 -4.19
N CYS A 137 -8.71 5.76 -4.18
CA CYS A 137 -9.30 4.65 -4.93
C CYS A 137 -10.44 3.94 -4.18
N LEU A 138 -10.83 4.47 -3.02
CA LEU A 138 -11.94 4.00 -2.18
C LEU A 138 -11.76 2.57 -1.63
N ARG A 139 -10.52 2.11 -1.45
CA ARG A 139 -10.23 0.88 -0.71
C ARG A 139 -10.37 1.11 0.79
N SER A 140 -10.51 0.03 1.55
CA SER A 140 -10.69 0.07 3.01
C SER A 140 -9.42 -0.33 3.76
N VAL A 141 -8.48 -0.99 3.05
CA VAL A 141 -7.20 -1.43 3.62
C VAL A 141 -6.04 -0.79 2.86
N ALA A 142 -5.21 -0.04 3.57
CA ALA A 142 -3.95 0.47 3.05
C ALA A 142 -2.86 -0.59 3.19
N PRO A 143 -2.33 -1.16 2.09
CA PRO A 143 -1.22 -2.10 2.19
C PRO A 143 -0.01 -1.41 2.82
N ARG A 144 0.56 -2.06 3.85
CA ARG A 144 1.79 -1.56 4.46
C ARG A 144 2.95 -1.79 3.52
N VAL A 145 3.72 -0.72 3.26
CA VAL A 145 5.01 -0.83 2.58
C VAL A 145 6.06 -1.22 3.60
N ILE A 146 6.79 -2.30 3.34
CA ILE A 146 7.92 -2.73 4.17
C ILE A 146 9.22 -2.68 3.36
N TYR A 147 10.33 -2.50 4.04
CA TYR A 147 11.67 -2.65 3.46
C TYR A 147 12.35 -3.84 4.12
N CYS A 148 12.70 -4.84 3.34
CA CYS A 148 13.24 -6.10 3.85
C CYS A 148 14.78 -6.19 3.77
N GLY A 149 15.45 -5.15 3.30
CA GLY A 149 16.90 -5.13 3.13
C GLY A 149 17.30 -5.59 1.74
N ASP A 150 17.82 -6.80 1.61
CA ASP A 150 18.39 -7.34 0.38
C ASP A 150 17.42 -8.22 -0.42
N PHE A 151 17.85 -8.62 -1.61
CA PHE A 151 17.09 -9.48 -2.52
C PHE A 151 16.78 -10.85 -1.92
N SER A 152 17.72 -11.47 -1.17
CA SER A 152 17.49 -12.75 -0.51
C SER A 152 16.35 -12.67 0.52
N SER A 153 16.28 -11.57 1.25
CA SER A 153 15.18 -11.28 2.17
C SER A 153 13.86 -11.07 1.44
N ALA A 154 13.89 -10.43 0.27
CA ALA A 154 12.68 -10.26 -0.56
C ALA A 154 12.12 -11.61 -1.02
N LEU A 155 12.95 -12.56 -1.42
CA LEU A 155 12.50 -13.90 -1.80
C LEU A 155 11.78 -14.62 -0.65
N LYS A 156 12.22 -14.41 0.60
CA LYS A 156 11.54 -14.97 1.79
C LYS A 156 10.16 -14.36 2.01
N GLU A 157 9.99 -13.07 1.68
CA GLU A 157 8.70 -12.39 1.77
C GLU A 157 7.67 -12.93 0.77
N ALA A 158 8.13 -13.60 -0.29
CA ALA A 158 7.30 -14.28 -1.29
C ALA A 158 7.00 -15.75 -0.93
N ASN A 159 7.48 -16.25 0.20
CA ASN A 159 7.15 -17.60 0.63
C ASN A 159 5.65 -17.73 0.92
N GLY A 160 5.07 -18.85 0.46
CA GLY A 160 3.65 -19.12 0.63
C GLY A 160 2.76 -18.63 -0.51
N TYR A 161 3.27 -17.82 -1.45
CA TYR A 161 2.53 -17.49 -2.66
C TYR A 161 2.59 -18.66 -3.65
N GLU A 162 1.44 -18.99 -4.24
CA GLU A 162 1.27 -20.11 -5.16
C GLU A 162 1.97 -19.87 -6.50
N ASN A 163 1.90 -18.62 -6.96
CA ASN A 163 2.54 -18.19 -8.20
C ASN A 163 3.62 -17.17 -7.89
N LYS A 164 4.79 -17.37 -8.49
CA LYS A 164 5.95 -16.50 -8.31
C LYS A 164 6.42 -16.01 -9.68
N LEU A 165 6.32 -14.73 -9.91
CA LEU A 165 6.67 -14.07 -11.16
C LEU A 165 7.91 -13.22 -10.99
N PHE A 166 8.88 -13.41 -11.85
CA PHE A 166 10.14 -12.68 -11.85
C PHE A 166 10.31 -11.91 -13.15
N ALA A 167 10.17 -10.59 -13.10
CA ALA A 167 10.36 -9.71 -14.26
C ALA A 167 11.86 -9.49 -14.49
N CYS A 168 12.47 -10.37 -15.29
CA CYS A 168 13.91 -10.42 -15.53
C CYS A 168 14.23 -10.46 -17.02
N GLU A 169 15.20 -9.66 -17.46
CA GLU A 169 15.65 -9.61 -18.85
C GLU A 169 16.40 -10.88 -19.31
N PHE A 170 16.86 -11.71 -18.38
CA PHE A 170 17.56 -12.97 -18.70
C PHE A 170 16.61 -14.11 -19.05
N ALA A 171 15.32 -13.96 -18.83
CA ALA A 171 14.32 -14.98 -19.11
C ALA A 171 13.93 -14.98 -20.60
N LYS A 172 14.73 -15.65 -21.44
CA LYS A 172 14.51 -15.68 -22.89
C LYS A 172 13.37 -16.58 -23.37
N ASP A 173 12.94 -17.54 -22.54
CA ASP A 173 12.04 -18.63 -22.96
C ASP A 173 10.85 -18.88 -22.03
N SER A 174 10.53 -17.96 -21.12
CA SER A 174 9.38 -18.11 -20.22
C SER A 174 8.28 -17.13 -20.56
N GLU A 175 7.32 -17.54 -21.34
CA GLU A 175 6.03 -16.85 -21.44
C GLU A 175 5.11 -17.39 -20.33
N ALA A 176 5.04 -16.67 -19.21
CA ALA A 176 4.00 -16.96 -18.22
C ALA A 176 2.64 -16.61 -18.82
N GLU A 177 1.76 -17.58 -18.98
CA GLU A 177 0.36 -17.33 -19.32
C GLU A 177 -0.34 -16.69 -18.11
N LEU A 178 -0.22 -15.38 -17.99
CA LEU A 178 -0.79 -14.61 -16.86
C LEU A 178 -2.29 -14.84 -16.71
N SER A 179 -3.00 -15.08 -17.81
CA SER A 179 -4.46 -15.35 -17.83
C SER A 179 -4.82 -16.70 -17.18
N ALA A 180 -3.87 -17.63 -17.09
CA ALA A 180 -4.09 -18.95 -16.50
C ALA A 180 -3.78 -18.99 -14.98
N LEU A 181 -3.17 -17.96 -14.42
CA LEU A 181 -2.80 -17.92 -13.02
C LEU A 181 -4.05 -17.93 -12.12
N LYS A 182 -4.04 -18.83 -11.15
CA LYS A 182 -5.06 -18.92 -10.09
C LYS A 182 -4.36 -18.85 -8.73
N GLY A 183 -5.09 -18.35 -7.73
CA GLY A 183 -4.57 -18.26 -6.38
C GLY A 183 -3.71 -17.02 -6.13
N SER A 184 -2.85 -17.09 -5.14
CA SER A 184 -1.99 -15.98 -4.71
C SER A 184 -0.78 -15.81 -5.64
N CYS A 185 -0.32 -14.56 -5.82
CA CYS A 185 0.77 -14.25 -6.72
C CYS A 185 1.77 -13.27 -6.09
N ALA A 186 3.05 -13.60 -6.14
CA ALA A 186 4.15 -12.68 -5.83
C ALA A 186 4.87 -12.27 -7.10
N LEU A 187 4.92 -10.96 -7.38
CA LEU A 187 5.64 -10.38 -8.52
C LEU A 187 6.88 -9.65 -8.02
N ILE A 188 8.05 -10.01 -8.55
CA ILE A 188 9.31 -9.29 -8.30
C ILE A 188 9.73 -8.50 -9.53
N VAL A 189 10.07 -7.21 -9.31
CA VAL A 189 10.57 -6.28 -10.32
C VAL A 189 11.86 -5.64 -9.81
N GLY A 190 12.89 -5.55 -10.66
CA GLY A 190 14.19 -4.96 -10.32
C GLY A 190 14.20 -3.45 -10.18
N SER A 191 15.33 -2.92 -9.69
CA SER A 191 15.67 -1.50 -9.77
C SER A 191 16.10 -1.11 -11.19
N GLU A 192 16.57 0.14 -11.38
CA GLU A 192 17.05 0.62 -12.70
C GLU A 192 18.23 -0.21 -13.26
N GLY A 193 19.02 -0.82 -12.38
CA GLY A 193 20.15 -1.66 -12.76
C GLY A 193 19.77 -3.11 -13.07
N GLY A 194 18.47 -3.47 -12.94
CA GLY A 194 18.02 -4.85 -13.12
C GLY A 194 18.54 -5.79 -12.03
N PHE A 195 18.76 -7.02 -12.39
CA PHE A 195 19.25 -8.09 -11.51
C PHE A 195 20.62 -8.61 -11.98
N SER A 196 21.43 -9.07 -11.05
CA SER A 196 22.64 -9.83 -11.40
C SER A 196 22.28 -11.27 -11.78
N GLU A 197 23.22 -11.94 -12.50
CA GLU A 197 23.05 -13.37 -12.81
C GLU A 197 22.92 -14.23 -11.55
N LYS A 198 23.58 -13.82 -10.45
CA LYS A 198 23.48 -14.49 -9.14
C LYS A 198 22.09 -14.35 -8.53
N GLU A 199 21.51 -13.15 -8.61
CA GLU A 199 20.15 -12.90 -8.15
C GLU A 199 19.13 -13.68 -8.99
N ALA A 200 19.32 -13.73 -10.31
CA ALA A 200 18.46 -14.52 -11.19
C ALA A 200 18.53 -16.03 -10.89
N ALA A 201 19.73 -16.55 -10.63
CA ALA A 201 19.90 -17.95 -10.22
C ALA A 201 19.21 -18.22 -8.87
N LEU A 202 19.40 -17.33 -7.89
CA LEU A 202 18.77 -17.44 -6.58
C LEU A 202 17.24 -17.37 -6.65
N ALA A 203 16.69 -16.51 -7.50
CA ALA A 203 15.24 -16.44 -7.74
C ALA A 203 14.71 -17.78 -8.25
N LYS A 204 15.37 -18.37 -9.24
CA LYS A 204 15.02 -19.67 -9.81
C LYS A 204 15.06 -20.80 -8.75
N GLU A 205 16.07 -20.83 -7.88
CA GLU A 205 16.16 -21.78 -6.77
C GLU A 205 15.01 -21.64 -5.76
N ASN A 206 14.42 -20.44 -5.65
CA ASN A 206 13.27 -20.13 -4.80
C ASN A 206 11.91 -20.22 -5.51
N GLY A 207 11.89 -20.78 -6.73
CA GLY A 207 10.67 -21.11 -7.47
C GLY A 207 10.07 -19.93 -8.28
N PHE A 208 10.87 -18.91 -8.57
CA PHE A 208 10.53 -17.83 -9.50
C PHE A 208 10.90 -18.19 -10.93
#